data_a06ce5566dd08f6dab12c48e36dcc045
#
_entry.id   a06ce5566dd08f6dab12c48e36dcc045
#
_cell.length_a   1.000
_cell.length_b   1.000
_cell.length_c   1.000
_cell.angle_alpha   90.00
_cell.angle_beta   90.00
_cell.angle_gamma   90.00
#
_symmetry.space_group_name_H-M   'P 1'
#
loop_
_entity.id
_entity.type
_entity.pdbx_description
1 polymer ?
#
loop_
_entity_poly.entity_id
_entity_poly.type
_entity_poly.pdbx_seq_one_letter_code
_entity_poly.pdbx_strand_id
1 'polypeptide(L)'
;TYPTFGGSKVYKNATYKGCEGKPGDAVSYEYSNTEKNTYGDHPDTDNDGRCDNCSAIIDGIGAKLAGYSLSLTGNIGVNFYMELSNDIVNDESAYMNFTLPNGTTSKVYVNGTHEEGSTATTDTTVKDGVTYYVFTCEVAAKEMTSDIKAQMIGNNGEKTGKVYTYTVKEYADYILSHTSAEGSNYGSATVLLVKGMLNYGGAAQKYFGYKTDKLASDGLTLTGTVFNDTSIINNITNEANKAFVKCANAKVTFKSAYLSLNSTTDLCVSVQFADDVTVKEDMFAIWCNTDQISKDQYEVTKVNEENCYKITLHGVK
;
A
#
# COMPACT_ATOMS: atom_id res chain seq x y z
N THR A 1 -44.61 -3.90 -3.54
CA THR A 1 -45.78 -2.94 -3.36
C THR A 1 -45.99 -2.20 -4.66
N TYR A 2 -47.20 -2.18 -5.12
CA TYR A 2 -47.55 -1.42 -6.31
C TYR A 2 -47.74 0.04 -5.98
N PRO A 3 -47.20 0.97 -6.74
CA PRO A 3 -47.47 2.37 -6.53
C PRO A 3 -48.96 2.66 -6.84
N THR A 4 -49.52 3.52 -6.03
CA THR A 4 -50.89 3.99 -6.24
C THR A 4 -50.83 5.29 -7.01
N PHE A 5 -51.43 5.30 -8.21
CA PHE A 5 -51.52 6.49 -9.02
C PHE A 5 -52.93 7.09 -8.92
N GLY A 6 -53.01 8.38 -8.59
CA GLY A 6 -54.25 9.14 -8.64
C GLY A 6 -55.40 8.56 -7.82
N GLY A 7 -55.09 7.99 -6.67
CA GLY A 7 -56.09 7.67 -5.67
C GLY A 7 -56.83 6.36 -5.84
N SER A 8 -56.51 5.45 -6.79
CA SER A 8 -57.17 4.14 -6.79
C SER A 8 -56.74 3.11 -7.83
N LYS A 9 -55.83 3.41 -8.71
CA LYS A 9 -55.41 2.39 -9.68
C LYS A 9 -54.20 1.67 -9.17
N VAL A 10 -54.37 0.40 -8.83
CA VAL A 10 -53.28 -0.51 -8.52
C VAL A 10 -52.91 -1.27 -9.81
N TYR A 11 -51.70 -1.12 -10.25
CA TYR A 11 -51.22 -1.88 -11.40
C TYR A 11 -50.66 -3.20 -10.90
N LYS A 12 -51.19 -4.30 -11.42
CA LYS A 12 -50.67 -5.65 -11.23
C LYS A 12 -49.71 -5.97 -12.40
N ASN A 13 -48.77 -6.83 -12.16
CA ASN A 13 -47.84 -7.33 -13.19
C ASN A 13 -47.10 -6.20 -13.91
N ALA A 14 -46.69 -5.19 -13.17
CA ALA A 14 -45.88 -4.11 -13.71
C ALA A 14 -44.41 -4.36 -13.47
N THR A 15 -43.59 -4.11 -14.49
CA THR A 15 -42.15 -4.03 -14.34
C THR A 15 -41.75 -2.62 -13.97
N TYR A 16 -41.10 -2.49 -12.85
CA TYR A 16 -40.58 -1.21 -12.40
C TYR A 16 -39.25 -0.95 -13.12
N LYS A 17 -39.16 0.16 -13.84
CA LYS A 17 -37.96 0.55 -14.62
C LYS A 17 -36.92 1.32 -13.82
N GLY A 18 -37.17 1.54 -12.55
CA GLY A 18 -36.22 2.15 -11.64
C GLY A 18 -35.38 1.16 -10.90
N CYS A 19 -34.57 1.66 -9.98
CA CYS A 19 -33.63 0.89 -9.21
C CYS A 19 -34.27 0.33 -7.95
N GLU A 20 -33.79 -0.82 -7.49
CA GLU A 20 -34.18 -1.39 -6.21
C GLU A 20 -33.88 -0.40 -5.08
N GLY A 21 -34.82 -0.22 -4.15
CA GLY A 21 -34.67 0.69 -3.02
C GLY A 21 -35.12 2.14 -3.26
N LYS A 22 -35.35 2.54 -4.50
CA LYS A 22 -35.89 3.87 -4.82
C LYS A 22 -37.15 3.82 -5.71
N PRO A 23 -38.23 3.18 -5.30
CA PRO A 23 -39.42 3.01 -6.14
C PRO A 23 -40.14 4.33 -6.51
N GLY A 24 -39.95 5.41 -5.76
CA GLY A 24 -40.54 6.72 -6.05
C GLY A 24 -39.87 7.47 -7.18
N ASP A 25 -38.65 7.11 -7.54
CA ASP A 25 -37.86 7.81 -8.55
C ASP A 25 -38.00 7.17 -9.95
N ALA A 26 -38.81 6.13 -10.07
CA ALA A 26 -39.05 5.49 -11.32
C ALA A 26 -39.92 6.31 -12.24
N VAL A 27 -39.47 6.49 -13.41
CA VAL A 27 -40.09 7.32 -14.44
C VAL A 27 -41.11 6.56 -15.30
N SER A 28 -41.04 5.23 -15.28
CA SER A 28 -41.87 4.39 -16.13
C SER A 28 -42.16 3.01 -15.55
N TYR A 29 -43.29 2.44 -15.97
CA TYR A 29 -43.71 1.08 -15.67
C TYR A 29 -44.10 0.38 -16.95
N GLU A 30 -43.67 -0.88 -17.10
CA GLU A 30 -44.16 -1.77 -18.15
C GLU A 30 -45.05 -2.84 -17.53
N TYR A 31 -46.13 -3.14 -18.24
CA TYR A 31 -47.00 -4.24 -17.88
C TYR A 31 -46.38 -5.56 -18.29
N SER A 32 -46.34 -6.50 -17.38
CA SER A 32 -45.89 -7.88 -17.62
C SER A 32 -47.06 -8.83 -17.44
N ASN A 33 -47.09 -9.88 -18.21
CA ASN A 33 -48.02 -11.00 -18.04
C ASN A 33 -47.58 -11.96 -16.91
N THR A 34 -46.51 -11.67 -16.26
CA THR A 34 -46.04 -12.43 -15.12
C THR A 34 -46.51 -11.79 -13.81
N GLU A 35 -46.82 -12.58 -12.80
CA GLU A 35 -47.25 -12.09 -11.49
C GLU A 35 -46.12 -11.55 -10.64
N LYS A 36 -44.95 -11.34 -11.21
CA LYS A 36 -43.72 -10.92 -10.51
C LYS A 36 -43.39 -9.48 -10.87
N ASN A 37 -43.24 -8.63 -9.86
CA ASN A 37 -42.62 -7.32 -10.04
C ASN A 37 -41.14 -7.52 -10.32
N THR A 38 -40.62 -6.84 -11.31
CA THR A 38 -39.20 -6.78 -11.58
C THR A 38 -38.73 -5.34 -11.53
N TYR A 39 -37.56 -5.13 -10.99
CA TYR A 39 -36.89 -3.84 -11.05
C TYR A 39 -36.01 -3.80 -12.28
N GLY A 40 -35.85 -2.64 -12.85
CA GLY A 40 -34.92 -2.41 -13.94
C GLY A 40 -33.46 -2.51 -13.44
N ASP A 41 -32.57 -2.71 -14.37
CA ASP A 41 -31.14 -2.64 -14.08
C ASP A 41 -30.74 -1.22 -13.69
N HIS A 42 -29.64 -1.10 -12.96
CA HIS A 42 -29.03 0.18 -12.68
C HIS A 42 -28.29 0.69 -13.93
N PRO A 43 -28.80 1.71 -14.63
CA PRO A 43 -28.06 2.27 -15.75
C PRO A 43 -26.85 3.06 -15.27
N ASP A 44 -25.76 2.96 -15.99
CA ASP A 44 -24.51 3.70 -15.81
C ASP A 44 -24.02 4.07 -17.22
N THR A 45 -24.58 5.14 -17.75
CA THR A 45 -24.33 5.54 -19.15
C THR A 45 -23.00 6.26 -19.31
N ASP A 46 -22.57 6.96 -18.28
CA ASP A 46 -21.31 7.70 -18.27
C ASP A 46 -20.13 6.90 -17.68
N ASN A 47 -20.39 5.66 -17.22
CA ASN A 47 -19.41 4.74 -16.61
C ASN A 47 -18.71 5.33 -15.37
N ASP A 48 -19.44 6.13 -14.60
CA ASP A 48 -18.90 6.66 -13.36
C ASP A 48 -19.00 5.66 -12.17
N GLY A 49 -19.58 4.47 -12.39
CA GLY A 49 -19.81 3.41 -11.40
C GLY A 49 -20.96 3.73 -10.46
N ARG A 50 -21.83 4.67 -10.85
CA ARG A 50 -23.07 5.00 -10.17
C ARG A 50 -24.25 4.86 -11.10
N CYS A 51 -25.38 4.58 -10.52
CA CYS A 51 -26.62 4.57 -11.28
C CYS A 51 -27.08 5.99 -11.60
N ASP A 52 -27.31 6.28 -12.90
CA ASP A 52 -27.82 7.57 -13.39
C ASP A 52 -29.15 7.98 -12.74
N ASN A 53 -29.95 7.01 -12.32
CA ASN A 53 -31.28 7.27 -11.77
C ASN A 53 -31.31 7.43 -10.26
N CYS A 54 -30.46 6.70 -9.54
CA CYS A 54 -30.54 6.64 -8.07
C CYS A 54 -29.22 6.92 -7.35
N SER A 55 -28.15 7.18 -8.09
CA SER A 55 -26.80 7.45 -7.56
C SER A 55 -26.25 6.35 -6.65
N ALA A 56 -26.85 5.15 -6.69
CA ALA A 56 -26.30 4.00 -5.97
C ALA A 56 -25.01 3.57 -6.60
N ILE A 57 -24.06 3.15 -5.77
CA ILE A 57 -22.80 2.57 -6.26
C ILE A 57 -23.10 1.19 -6.84
N ILE A 58 -22.74 0.96 -8.09
CA ILE A 58 -23.04 -0.27 -8.84
C ILE A 58 -21.80 -1.03 -9.30
N ASP A 59 -20.62 -0.55 -8.98
CA ASP A 59 -19.36 -1.24 -9.22
C ASP A 59 -19.17 -2.35 -8.17
N GLY A 60 -19.68 -3.53 -8.46
CA GLY A 60 -19.66 -4.67 -7.55
C GLY A 60 -20.88 -4.71 -6.60
N ILE A 61 -20.64 -4.82 -5.29
CA ILE A 61 -21.68 -4.98 -4.25
C ILE A 61 -21.99 -3.70 -3.48
N GLY A 62 -21.80 -2.56 -4.05
CA GLY A 62 -21.84 -1.27 -3.37
C GLY A 62 -20.44 -0.81 -2.93
N ALA A 63 -19.42 -1.24 -3.65
CA ALA A 63 -18.02 -0.91 -3.40
C ALA A 63 -17.36 -0.51 -4.73
N LYS A 64 -17.13 0.78 -4.91
CA LYS A 64 -16.51 1.35 -6.10
C LYS A 64 -15.05 1.71 -5.84
N LEU A 65 -14.16 1.27 -6.72
CA LEU A 65 -12.78 1.74 -6.70
C LEU A 65 -12.69 3.17 -7.24
N ALA A 66 -12.14 4.06 -6.43
CA ALA A 66 -11.90 5.45 -6.80
C ALA A 66 -10.49 5.71 -7.32
N GLY A 67 -9.52 4.89 -6.92
CA GLY A 67 -8.14 5.04 -7.36
C GLY A 67 -7.14 4.26 -6.53
N TYR A 68 -5.87 4.48 -6.85
CA TYR A 68 -4.73 3.84 -6.19
C TYR A 68 -3.72 4.87 -5.73
N SER A 69 -2.89 4.50 -4.77
CA SER A 69 -1.62 5.18 -4.48
C SER A 69 -0.59 4.19 -3.94
N LEU A 70 0.67 4.64 -3.83
CA LEU A 70 1.69 3.85 -3.14
C LEU A 70 1.69 4.18 -1.65
N SER A 71 1.89 3.15 -0.84
CA SER A 71 2.32 3.27 0.54
C SER A 71 3.82 3.00 0.61
N LEU A 72 4.55 3.92 1.25
CA LEU A 72 5.99 3.81 1.52
C LEU A 72 6.26 3.99 3.01
N THR A 73 5.24 3.82 3.85
CA THR A 73 5.34 3.97 5.31
C THR A 73 5.80 2.64 5.91
N GLY A 74 7.10 2.45 5.97
CA GLY A 74 7.74 1.23 6.43
C GLY A 74 7.94 0.22 5.32
N ASN A 75 6.89 -0.39 4.84
CA ASN A 75 6.92 -1.34 3.72
C ASN A 75 6.37 -0.72 2.44
N ILE A 76 6.63 -1.40 1.32
CA ILE A 76 6.08 -1.00 0.03
C ILE A 76 4.72 -1.64 -0.13
N GLY A 77 3.71 -0.83 -0.45
CA GLY A 77 2.35 -1.32 -0.64
C GLY A 77 1.55 -0.51 -1.66
N VAL A 78 0.38 -1.00 -1.97
CA VAL A 78 -0.62 -0.32 -2.78
C VAL A 78 -1.84 -0.01 -1.92
N ASN A 79 -2.26 1.23 -1.94
CA ASN A 79 -3.51 1.69 -1.37
C ASN A 79 -4.61 1.59 -2.42
N PHE A 80 -5.71 0.94 -2.07
CA PHE A 80 -6.94 0.88 -2.83
C PHE A 80 -7.95 1.81 -2.16
N TYR A 81 -8.32 2.89 -2.83
CA TYR A 81 -9.32 3.85 -2.35
C TYR A 81 -10.70 3.40 -2.80
N MET A 82 -11.53 3.00 -1.87
CA MET A 82 -12.87 2.50 -2.13
C MET A 82 -13.93 3.48 -1.64
N GLU A 83 -14.88 3.80 -2.48
CA GLU A 83 -16.15 4.39 -2.05
C GLU A 83 -17.10 3.25 -1.72
N LEU A 84 -17.65 3.26 -0.50
CA LEU A 84 -18.50 2.19 -0.01
C LEU A 84 -19.92 2.71 0.24
N SER A 85 -20.92 1.89 -0.10
CA SER A 85 -22.30 2.15 0.28
C SER A 85 -22.52 1.95 1.77
N ASN A 86 -23.57 2.55 2.32
CA ASN A 86 -23.93 2.37 3.73
C ASN A 86 -24.17 0.90 4.08
N ASP A 87 -24.69 0.10 3.16
CA ASP A 87 -24.93 -1.33 3.38
C ASP A 87 -23.63 -2.08 3.65
N ILE A 88 -22.57 -1.78 2.90
CA ILE A 88 -21.24 -2.37 3.12
C ILE A 88 -20.57 -1.83 4.37
N VAL A 89 -20.70 -0.53 4.64
CA VAL A 89 -20.12 0.10 5.85
C VAL A 89 -20.72 -0.46 7.13
N ASN A 90 -22.03 -0.76 7.11
CA ASN A 90 -22.75 -1.30 8.26
C ASN A 90 -22.71 -2.84 8.34
N ASP A 91 -22.13 -3.51 7.36
CA ASP A 91 -21.96 -4.96 7.37
C ASP A 91 -20.69 -5.33 8.14
N GLU A 92 -20.83 -5.78 9.39
CA GLU A 92 -19.69 -6.20 10.24
C GLU A 92 -18.88 -7.35 9.64
N SER A 93 -19.48 -8.10 8.71
CA SER A 93 -18.82 -9.19 8.01
C SER A 93 -18.07 -8.75 6.74
N ALA A 94 -18.23 -7.50 6.32
CA ALA A 94 -17.62 -7.00 5.10
C ALA A 94 -16.11 -6.79 5.24
N TYR A 95 -15.38 -7.28 4.26
CA TYR A 95 -13.91 -7.16 4.21
C TYR A 95 -13.38 -7.07 2.78
N MET A 96 -12.25 -6.44 2.63
CA MET A 96 -11.42 -6.52 1.44
C MET A 96 -10.59 -7.80 1.50
N ASN A 97 -10.75 -8.68 0.52
CA ASN A 97 -9.94 -9.88 0.37
C ASN A 97 -8.80 -9.59 -0.60
N PHE A 98 -7.59 -9.60 -0.10
CA PHE A 98 -6.40 -9.51 -0.93
C PHE A 98 -5.87 -10.90 -1.27
N THR A 99 -5.53 -11.10 -2.54
CA THR A 99 -4.72 -12.25 -2.96
C THR A 99 -3.34 -11.71 -3.35
N LEU A 100 -2.34 -12.11 -2.59
CA LEU A 100 -0.96 -11.68 -2.78
C LEU A 100 -0.27 -12.48 -3.90
N PRO A 101 0.87 -11.98 -4.42
CA PRO A 101 1.59 -12.62 -5.51
C PRO A 101 2.04 -14.07 -5.22
N ASN A 102 2.26 -14.40 -3.97
CA ASN A 102 2.62 -15.76 -3.53
C ASN A 102 1.40 -16.71 -3.42
N GLY A 103 0.19 -16.21 -3.72
CA GLY A 103 -1.06 -16.96 -3.65
C GLY A 103 -1.71 -17.00 -2.26
N THR A 104 -1.10 -16.41 -1.25
CA THR A 104 -1.76 -16.25 0.07
C THR A 104 -2.86 -15.20 -0.01
N THR A 105 -3.85 -15.33 0.87
CA THR A 105 -4.92 -14.35 1.01
C THR A 105 -4.81 -13.63 2.35
N SER A 106 -5.28 -12.40 2.38
CA SER A 106 -5.37 -11.58 3.59
C SER A 106 -6.70 -10.85 3.58
N LYS A 107 -7.39 -10.81 4.72
CA LYS A 107 -8.67 -10.13 4.89
C LYS A 107 -8.50 -8.88 5.74
N VAL A 108 -9.08 -7.81 5.28
CA VAL A 108 -9.12 -6.52 5.99
C VAL A 108 -10.57 -6.10 6.09
N TYR A 109 -11.11 -6.12 7.30
CA TYR A 109 -12.50 -5.76 7.54
C TYR A 109 -12.71 -4.25 7.40
N VAL A 110 -13.88 -3.85 6.93
CA VAL A 110 -14.25 -2.44 6.75
C VAL A 110 -14.17 -1.67 8.07
N ASN A 111 -14.44 -2.30 9.20
CA ASN A 111 -14.33 -1.72 10.54
C ASN A 111 -12.88 -1.58 11.05
N GLY A 112 -11.87 -1.84 10.22
CA GLY A 112 -10.46 -1.68 10.55
C GLY A 112 -9.81 -2.89 11.26
N THR A 113 -10.54 -3.98 11.51
CA THR A 113 -9.92 -5.21 11.99
C THR A 113 -9.22 -5.96 10.85
N HIS A 114 -8.26 -6.79 11.18
CA HIS A 114 -7.54 -7.62 10.20
C HIS A 114 -7.09 -8.94 10.85
N GLU A 115 -6.77 -9.91 10.03
CA GLU A 115 -6.28 -11.21 10.51
C GLU A 115 -4.89 -11.06 11.13
N GLU A 116 -4.60 -11.84 12.16
CA GLU A 116 -3.28 -11.86 12.80
C GLU A 116 -2.19 -12.19 11.77
N GLY A 117 -1.12 -11.40 11.78
CA GLY A 117 -0.01 -11.51 10.82
C GLY A 117 -0.28 -10.88 9.45
N SER A 118 -1.44 -10.27 9.23
CA SER A 118 -1.72 -9.50 8.00
C SER A 118 -0.94 -8.19 8.00
N THR A 119 -0.38 -7.82 6.84
CA THR A 119 0.23 -6.51 6.57
C THR A 119 -0.75 -5.55 5.90
N ALA A 120 -1.97 -5.99 5.66
CA ALA A 120 -3.01 -5.17 5.09
C ALA A 120 -3.72 -4.36 6.18
N THR A 121 -4.00 -3.08 5.89
CA THR A 121 -4.64 -2.14 6.84
C THR A 121 -5.76 -1.38 6.17
N THR A 122 -6.71 -0.91 6.97
CA THR A 122 -7.79 -0.01 6.54
C THR A 122 -7.68 1.32 7.26
N ASP A 123 -7.84 2.39 6.52
CA ASP A 123 -7.95 3.76 7.02
C ASP A 123 -9.06 4.48 6.26
N THR A 124 -9.35 5.72 6.61
CA THR A 124 -10.33 6.55 5.90
C THR A 124 -9.74 7.90 5.56
N THR A 125 -10.14 8.43 4.41
CA THR A 125 -9.82 9.80 4.02
C THR A 125 -11.05 10.46 3.40
N VAL A 126 -11.15 11.79 3.53
CA VAL A 126 -12.26 12.56 2.96
C VAL A 126 -11.70 13.50 1.91
N LYS A 127 -12.26 13.43 0.71
CA LYS A 127 -11.95 14.36 -0.38
C LYS A 127 -13.24 14.82 -1.05
N ASP A 128 -13.39 16.12 -1.21
CA ASP A 128 -14.56 16.76 -1.84
C ASP A 128 -15.90 16.32 -1.23
N GLY A 129 -15.91 16.06 0.10
CA GLY A 129 -17.08 15.61 0.85
C GLY A 129 -17.39 14.11 0.73
N VAL A 130 -16.61 13.35 -0.02
CA VAL A 130 -16.74 11.90 -0.16
C VAL A 130 -15.75 11.21 0.77
N THR A 131 -16.24 10.23 1.53
CA THR A 131 -15.41 9.37 2.37
C THR A 131 -14.90 8.18 1.56
N TYR A 132 -13.60 8.02 1.52
CA TYR A 132 -12.93 6.87 0.92
C TYR A 132 -12.34 5.99 2.00
N TYR A 133 -12.57 4.70 1.89
CA TYR A 133 -11.95 3.66 2.70
C TYR A 133 -10.67 3.22 1.99
N VAL A 134 -9.55 3.28 2.71
CA VAL A 134 -8.23 3.01 2.15
C VAL A 134 -7.75 1.67 2.63
N PHE A 135 -7.75 0.69 1.75
CA PHE A 135 -7.26 -0.64 2.02
C PHE A 135 -5.84 -0.76 1.49
N THR A 136 -4.87 -0.90 2.39
CA THR A 136 -3.45 -1.00 2.03
C THR A 136 -3.01 -2.45 2.03
N CYS A 137 -2.41 -2.89 0.94
CA CYS A 137 -1.79 -4.20 0.82
C CYS A 137 -0.29 -4.04 0.58
N GLU A 138 0.51 -4.54 1.50
CA GLU A 138 1.97 -4.51 1.40
C GLU A 138 2.50 -5.73 0.65
N VAL A 139 3.59 -5.52 -0.08
CA VAL A 139 4.27 -6.59 -0.84
C VAL A 139 5.77 -6.55 -0.60
N ALA A 140 6.42 -7.69 -0.77
CA ALA A 140 7.87 -7.74 -0.74
C ALA A 140 8.48 -6.99 -1.93
N ALA A 141 9.65 -6.40 -1.75
CA ALA A 141 10.34 -5.63 -2.79
C ALA A 141 10.52 -6.40 -4.12
N LYS A 142 10.78 -7.71 -4.05
CA LYS A 142 10.86 -8.59 -5.23
C LYS A 142 9.53 -8.76 -5.98
N GLU A 143 8.41 -8.42 -5.35
CA GLU A 143 7.06 -8.66 -5.86
C GLU A 143 6.41 -7.42 -6.48
N MET A 144 7.13 -6.31 -6.63
CA MET A 144 6.61 -5.05 -7.18
C MET A 144 6.01 -5.16 -8.58
N THR A 145 6.41 -6.17 -9.37
CA THR A 145 5.88 -6.46 -10.72
C THR A 145 4.79 -7.52 -10.71
N SER A 146 4.33 -7.92 -9.55
CA SER A 146 3.36 -9.00 -9.40
C SER A 146 1.99 -8.47 -9.03
N ASP A 147 0.96 -9.12 -9.55
CA ASP A 147 -0.42 -8.74 -9.34
C ASP A 147 -0.83 -8.88 -7.88
N ILE A 148 -1.41 -7.82 -7.34
CA ILE A 148 -2.22 -7.82 -6.13
C ILE A 148 -3.67 -7.85 -6.62
N LYS A 149 -4.45 -8.83 -6.18
CA LYS A 149 -5.88 -8.86 -6.44
C LYS A 149 -6.63 -8.45 -5.19
N ALA A 150 -7.57 -7.54 -5.34
CA ALA A 150 -8.41 -7.03 -4.27
C ALA A 150 -9.89 -7.22 -4.63
N GLN A 151 -10.67 -7.78 -3.74
CA GLN A 151 -12.09 -8.01 -3.94
C GLN A 151 -12.87 -7.75 -2.65
N MET A 152 -13.87 -6.90 -2.72
CA MET A 152 -14.78 -6.69 -1.59
C MET A 152 -15.70 -7.88 -1.43
N ILE A 153 -15.84 -8.36 -0.20
CA ILE A 153 -16.71 -9.47 0.19
C ILE A 153 -17.64 -8.95 1.28
N GLY A 154 -18.92 -9.28 1.19
CA GLY A 154 -19.92 -8.89 2.19
C GLY A 154 -20.93 -9.99 2.45
N ASN A 155 -21.85 -9.73 3.37
CA ASN A 155 -22.93 -10.64 3.75
C ASN A 155 -22.42 -12.07 4.06
N ASN A 156 -21.45 -12.17 4.97
CA ASN A 156 -20.81 -13.44 5.36
C ASN A 156 -20.25 -14.26 4.18
N GLY A 157 -19.82 -13.59 3.11
CA GLY A 157 -19.26 -14.26 1.92
C GLY A 157 -20.26 -14.55 0.81
N GLU A 158 -21.54 -14.27 1.02
CA GLU A 158 -22.59 -14.50 0.00
C GLU A 158 -22.56 -13.48 -1.15
N LYS A 159 -22.06 -12.27 -0.87
CA LYS A 159 -21.92 -11.20 -1.86
C LYS A 159 -20.43 -10.96 -2.16
N THR A 160 -20.11 -10.95 -3.44
CA THR A 160 -18.74 -10.69 -3.91
C THR A 160 -18.73 -9.54 -4.90
N GLY A 161 -17.84 -8.60 -4.71
CA GLY A 161 -17.62 -7.47 -5.59
C GLY A 161 -16.73 -7.82 -6.79
N LYS A 162 -16.44 -6.81 -7.57
CA LYS A 162 -15.48 -6.89 -8.66
C LYS A 162 -14.08 -7.17 -8.14
N VAL A 163 -13.31 -7.96 -8.88
CA VAL A 163 -11.88 -8.17 -8.61
C VAL A 163 -11.09 -7.05 -9.28
N TYR A 164 -10.36 -6.29 -8.49
CA TYR A 164 -9.40 -5.30 -8.97
C TYR A 164 -8.01 -5.91 -8.94
N THR A 165 -7.25 -5.69 -9.99
CA THR A 165 -5.87 -6.19 -10.09
C THR A 165 -4.95 -5.01 -10.34
N TYR A 166 -3.90 -4.88 -9.54
CA TYR A 166 -2.94 -3.81 -9.68
C TYR A 166 -1.56 -4.21 -9.17
N THR A 167 -0.52 -3.54 -9.65
CA THR A 167 0.86 -3.76 -9.21
C THR A 167 1.48 -2.47 -8.68
N VAL A 168 2.49 -2.61 -7.83
CA VAL A 168 3.32 -1.45 -7.42
C VAL A 168 3.96 -0.78 -8.63
N LYS A 169 4.42 -1.60 -9.60
CA LYS A 169 5.08 -1.07 -10.80
C LYS A 169 4.14 -0.24 -11.67
N GLU A 170 2.89 -0.65 -11.87
CA GLU A 170 1.92 0.14 -12.66
C GLU A 170 1.72 1.54 -12.11
N TYR A 171 1.59 1.68 -10.77
CA TYR A 171 1.48 3.01 -10.19
C TYR A 171 2.78 3.81 -10.27
N ALA A 172 3.92 3.13 -10.09
CA ALA A 172 5.22 3.75 -10.26
C ALA A 172 5.42 4.27 -11.69
N ASP A 173 5.05 3.48 -12.69
CA ASP A 173 5.10 3.87 -14.11
C ASP A 173 4.15 5.04 -14.40
N TYR A 174 2.98 5.07 -13.77
CA TYR A 174 2.08 6.21 -13.85
C TYR A 174 2.76 7.49 -13.35
N ILE A 175 3.40 7.46 -12.18
CA ILE A 175 4.15 8.62 -11.66
C ILE A 175 5.26 9.05 -12.64
N LEU A 176 6.03 8.08 -13.17
CA LEU A 176 7.15 8.36 -14.07
C LEU A 176 6.71 8.92 -15.42
N SER A 177 5.50 8.59 -15.89
CA SER A 177 4.92 9.12 -17.13
C SER A 177 4.24 10.48 -16.94
N HIS A 178 3.92 10.86 -15.70
CA HIS A 178 3.25 12.12 -15.37
C HIS A 178 4.18 13.07 -14.61
N THR A 179 5.25 13.50 -15.23
CA THR A 179 6.22 14.44 -14.64
C THR A 179 5.83 15.89 -14.89
N SER A 180 6.33 16.82 -14.10
CA SER A 180 5.95 18.24 -14.09
C SER A 180 6.09 18.99 -15.42
N ALA A 181 6.77 18.43 -16.42
CA ALA A 181 6.90 19.03 -17.75
C ALA A 181 5.59 19.04 -18.56
N GLU A 182 4.62 18.21 -18.20
CA GLU A 182 3.34 18.05 -18.92
C GLU A 182 2.12 18.50 -18.10
N GLY A 183 2.32 19.36 -17.10
CA GLY A 183 1.23 19.86 -16.26
C GLY A 183 0.77 18.90 -15.18
N SER A 184 1.50 17.85 -14.93
CA SER A 184 1.21 16.88 -13.90
C SER A 184 1.97 17.11 -12.60
N ASN A 185 1.50 16.46 -11.55
CA ASN A 185 1.62 16.82 -10.17
C ASN A 185 2.86 16.24 -9.45
N TYR A 186 3.74 15.51 -10.12
CA TYR A 186 4.86 14.82 -9.46
C TYR A 186 6.19 15.57 -9.68
N GLY A 187 6.71 16.16 -8.61
CA GLY A 187 8.00 16.84 -8.62
C GLY A 187 9.18 15.89 -8.76
N SER A 188 10.35 16.44 -9.06
CA SER A 188 11.60 15.69 -9.27
C SER A 188 11.96 14.78 -8.10
N ALA A 189 11.69 15.20 -6.86
CA ALA A 189 11.93 14.38 -5.66
C ALA A 189 11.09 13.10 -5.64
N THR A 190 9.80 13.19 -5.99
CA THR A 190 8.91 12.02 -6.09
C THR A 190 9.37 11.07 -7.19
N VAL A 191 9.73 11.61 -8.35
CA VAL A 191 10.26 10.82 -9.48
C VAL A 191 11.52 10.06 -9.08
N LEU A 192 12.43 10.70 -8.35
CA LEU A 192 13.65 10.06 -7.86
C LEU A 192 13.38 8.97 -6.83
N LEU A 193 12.49 9.23 -5.90
CA LEU A 193 12.07 8.23 -4.91
C LEU A 193 11.51 6.98 -5.59
N VAL A 194 10.61 7.17 -6.56
CA VAL A 194 10.02 6.07 -7.34
C VAL A 194 11.07 5.30 -8.15
N LYS A 195 11.99 6.01 -8.79
CA LYS A 195 13.12 5.36 -9.49
C LYS A 195 13.98 4.53 -8.53
N GLY A 196 14.31 5.07 -7.37
CA GLY A 196 15.04 4.37 -6.32
C GLY A 196 14.33 3.12 -5.85
N MET A 197 13.03 3.23 -5.59
CA MET A 197 12.17 2.12 -5.22
C MET A 197 12.17 1.00 -6.28
N LEU A 198 11.97 1.34 -7.55
CA LEU A 198 11.96 0.36 -8.65
C LEU A 198 13.32 -0.33 -8.80
N ASN A 199 14.42 0.40 -8.63
CA ASN A 199 15.76 -0.20 -8.65
C ASN A 199 15.98 -1.17 -7.50
N TYR A 200 15.52 -0.80 -6.32
CA TYR A 200 15.54 -1.70 -5.19
C TYR A 200 14.74 -2.98 -5.47
N GLY A 201 13.54 -2.85 -6.06
CA GLY A 201 12.73 -3.99 -6.51
C GLY A 201 13.46 -4.88 -7.50
N GLY A 202 14.06 -4.31 -8.53
CA GLY A 202 14.84 -5.05 -9.53
C GLY A 202 16.08 -5.74 -8.94
N ALA A 203 16.75 -5.09 -7.99
CA ALA A 203 17.87 -5.69 -7.27
C ALA A 203 17.42 -6.87 -6.38
N ALA A 204 16.29 -6.71 -5.68
CA ALA A 204 15.68 -7.77 -4.89
C ALA A 204 15.24 -8.96 -5.75
N GLN A 205 14.62 -8.71 -6.92
CA GLN A 205 14.28 -9.77 -7.87
C GLN A 205 15.51 -10.58 -8.30
N LYS A 206 16.60 -9.91 -8.64
CA LYS A 206 17.87 -10.56 -9.02
C LYS A 206 18.45 -11.39 -7.86
N TYR A 207 18.47 -10.81 -6.67
CA TYR A 207 19.01 -11.47 -5.48
C TYR A 207 18.25 -12.75 -5.13
N PHE A 208 16.91 -12.71 -5.20
CA PHE A 208 16.05 -13.86 -4.87
C PHE A 208 15.76 -14.77 -6.08
N GLY A 209 16.25 -14.47 -7.27
CA GLY A 209 15.93 -15.22 -8.48
C GLY A 209 14.43 -15.19 -8.86
N TYR A 210 13.74 -14.09 -8.54
CA TYR A 210 12.29 -13.97 -8.69
C TYR A 210 11.93 -13.12 -9.90
N LYS A 211 11.21 -13.69 -10.88
CA LYS A 211 10.75 -12.99 -12.12
C LYS A 211 11.85 -12.11 -12.75
N THR A 212 13.05 -12.67 -12.90
CA THR A 212 14.22 -11.93 -13.40
C THR A 212 14.13 -11.56 -14.89
N ASP A 213 13.15 -12.09 -15.59
CA ASP A 213 12.75 -11.76 -16.95
C ASP A 213 11.88 -10.49 -17.05
N LYS A 214 11.35 -10.01 -15.92
CA LYS A 214 10.51 -8.80 -15.81
C LYS A 214 10.90 -8.00 -14.56
N LEU A 215 12.03 -7.32 -14.64
CA LEU A 215 12.52 -6.53 -13.50
C LEU A 215 11.67 -5.27 -13.27
N ALA A 216 11.49 -4.91 -12.02
CA ALA A 216 10.83 -3.65 -11.66
C ALA A 216 11.56 -2.43 -12.25
N SER A 217 12.89 -2.51 -12.36
CA SER A 217 13.76 -1.49 -12.97
C SER A 217 13.94 -1.63 -14.49
N ASP A 218 13.21 -2.54 -15.15
CA ASP A 218 13.38 -2.78 -16.58
C ASP A 218 13.01 -1.54 -17.41
N GLY A 219 13.84 -1.19 -18.38
CA GLY A 219 13.67 0.03 -19.16
C GLY A 219 13.95 1.34 -18.41
N LEU A 220 14.32 1.29 -17.13
CA LEU A 220 14.59 2.45 -16.33
C LEU A 220 16.05 2.88 -16.47
N THR A 221 16.28 4.01 -17.12
CA THR A 221 17.63 4.61 -17.18
C THR A 221 17.82 5.50 -15.95
N LEU A 222 18.75 5.13 -15.08
CA LEU A 222 19.19 5.97 -13.97
C LEU A 222 20.19 7.04 -14.44
N THR A 223 19.75 7.88 -15.34
CA THR A 223 20.45 9.11 -15.68
C THR A 223 19.89 10.23 -14.83
N GLY A 224 20.11 10.18 -13.56
CA GLY A 224 19.64 11.23 -12.68
C GLY A 224 20.70 11.55 -11.66
N THR A 225 21.00 12.80 -11.58
CA THR A 225 22.03 13.43 -10.78
C THR A 225 21.99 13.09 -9.28
N VAL A 226 20.90 12.56 -8.74
CA VAL A 226 20.80 12.32 -7.28
C VAL A 226 21.49 11.04 -6.84
N PHE A 227 21.45 9.96 -7.62
CA PHE A 227 22.21 8.74 -7.30
C PHE A 227 23.71 8.84 -7.64
N ASN A 228 24.05 9.80 -8.49
CA ASN A 228 25.42 10.16 -8.85
C ASN A 228 25.83 11.51 -8.25
N ASP A 229 25.01 12.10 -7.38
CA ASP A 229 25.40 13.31 -6.68
C ASP A 229 26.44 12.96 -5.64
N THR A 230 27.70 13.04 -6.09
CA THR A 230 28.87 12.86 -5.24
C THR A 230 28.87 13.82 -4.05
N SER A 231 28.13 14.95 -4.11
CA SER A 231 28.01 15.87 -3.00
C SER A 231 27.21 15.29 -1.85
N ILE A 232 26.08 14.60 -2.12
CA ILE A 232 25.27 13.91 -1.09
C ILE A 232 26.08 12.74 -0.51
N ILE A 233 26.69 11.92 -1.37
CA ILE A 233 27.52 10.79 -0.92
C ILE A 233 28.71 11.30 -0.12
N ASN A 234 29.38 12.35 -0.58
CA ASN A 234 30.50 12.96 0.11
C ASN A 234 30.06 13.61 1.43
N ASN A 235 28.89 14.24 1.49
CA ASN A 235 28.35 14.79 2.74
C ASN A 235 28.05 13.70 3.75
N ILE A 236 27.37 12.62 3.35
CA ILE A 236 27.12 11.46 4.22
C ILE A 236 28.43 10.84 4.68
N THR A 237 29.38 10.63 3.77
CA THR A 237 30.70 10.07 4.06
C THR A 237 31.49 11.00 4.98
N ASN A 238 31.46 12.31 4.74
CA ASN A 238 32.16 13.31 5.56
C ASN A 238 31.56 13.40 6.97
N GLU A 239 30.24 13.39 7.12
CA GLU A 239 29.59 13.38 8.43
C GLU A 239 29.85 12.08 9.18
N ALA A 240 29.80 10.94 8.49
CA ALA A 240 30.21 9.66 9.05
C ALA A 240 31.66 9.69 9.49
N ASN A 241 32.58 10.18 8.64
CA ASN A 241 34.00 10.30 8.96
C ASN A 241 34.25 11.26 10.12
N LYS A 242 33.53 12.39 10.22
CA LYS A 242 33.61 13.29 11.37
C LYS A 242 33.19 12.62 12.68
N ALA A 243 32.11 11.82 12.62
CA ALA A 243 31.66 11.05 13.78
C ALA A 243 32.72 10.02 14.23
N PHE A 244 33.42 9.39 13.27
CA PHE A 244 34.49 8.41 13.54
C PHE A 244 35.82 9.02 13.93
N VAL A 245 36.17 10.21 13.45
CA VAL A 245 37.41 10.92 13.85
C VAL A 245 37.43 11.22 15.34
N LYS A 246 36.28 11.41 15.99
CA LYS A 246 36.20 11.54 17.46
C LYS A 246 36.57 10.24 18.19
N CYS A 247 36.56 9.11 17.51
CA CYS A 247 36.96 7.81 18.06
C CYS A 247 38.44 7.49 17.77
N ALA A 248 39.22 8.38 17.18
CA ALA A 248 40.60 8.11 16.77
C ALA A 248 41.57 7.75 17.93
N ASN A 249 41.20 8.00 19.17
CA ASN A 249 41.93 7.56 20.37
C ASN A 249 41.27 6.34 21.04
N ALA A 250 40.15 5.85 20.50
CA ALA A 250 39.50 4.65 21.02
C ALA A 250 40.12 3.42 20.39
N LYS A 251 40.28 2.35 21.18
CA LYS A 251 40.72 1.04 20.66
C LYS A 251 39.59 0.33 19.88
N VAL A 252 38.95 1.08 18.99
CA VAL A 252 37.82 0.64 18.18
C VAL A 252 38.03 1.06 16.73
N THR A 253 37.87 0.13 15.83
CA THR A 253 37.94 0.37 14.37
C THR A 253 36.58 0.10 13.74
N PHE A 254 36.07 1.06 12.97
CA PHE A 254 34.89 0.85 12.13
C PHE A 254 35.23 -0.10 10.99
N LYS A 255 34.36 -1.07 10.73
CA LYS A 255 34.52 -2.05 9.65
C LYS A 255 33.54 -1.81 8.52
N SER A 256 32.26 -1.68 8.81
CA SER A 256 31.22 -1.51 7.81
C SER A 256 29.92 -0.97 8.43
N ALA A 257 29.11 -0.36 7.60
CA ALA A 257 27.69 -0.11 7.90
C ALA A 257 26.86 -0.51 6.68
N TYR A 258 25.68 -1.08 6.94
CA TYR A 258 24.74 -1.50 5.91
C TYR A 258 23.32 -1.55 6.45
N LEU A 259 22.36 -1.53 5.54
CA LEU A 259 20.95 -1.75 5.89
C LEU A 259 20.64 -3.24 5.77
N SER A 260 19.99 -3.79 6.78
CA SER A 260 19.35 -5.10 6.73
C SER A 260 17.86 -4.89 6.48
N LEU A 261 17.33 -5.57 5.48
CA LEU A 261 15.97 -5.39 4.98
C LEU A 261 15.20 -6.71 5.11
N ASN A 262 15.11 -7.22 6.33
CA ASN A 262 14.36 -8.43 6.62
C ASN A 262 12.87 -8.09 6.84
N SER A 263 12.35 -8.27 8.05
CA SER A 263 10.99 -7.86 8.42
C SER A 263 10.89 -6.37 8.75
N THR A 264 11.98 -5.78 9.16
CA THR A 264 12.15 -4.35 9.44
C THR A 264 13.36 -3.81 8.70
N THR A 265 13.43 -2.49 8.51
CA THR A 265 14.64 -1.84 8.02
C THR A 265 15.56 -1.60 9.21
N ASP A 266 16.67 -2.32 9.26
CA ASP A 266 17.62 -2.22 10.35
C ASP A 266 18.92 -1.61 9.87
N LEU A 267 19.50 -0.69 10.64
CA LEU A 267 20.84 -0.19 10.41
C LEU A 267 21.84 -1.08 11.16
N CYS A 268 22.70 -1.73 10.43
CA CYS A 268 23.78 -2.55 10.98
C CYS A 268 25.11 -1.81 10.88
N VAL A 269 25.82 -1.73 12.01
CA VAL A 269 27.17 -1.16 12.08
C VAL A 269 28.11 -2.20 12.67
N SER A 270 29.21 -2.49 11.98
CA SER A 270 30.24 -3.43 12.45
C SER A 270 31.48 -2.68 12.90
N VAL A 271 31.95 -3.01 14.10
CA VAL A 271 33.14 -2.44 14.70
C VAL A 271 34.07 -3.56 15.20
N GLN A 272 35.37 -3.32 15.17
CA GLN A 272 36.36 -4.20 15.75
C GLN A 272 37.07 -3.50 16.90
N PHE A 273 37.13 -4.16 18.04
CA PHE A 273 37.90 -3.70 19.17
C PHE A 273 39.34 -4.26 19.12
N ALA A 274 40.29 -3.53 19.69
CA ALA A 274 41.63 -4.04 19.85
C ALA A 274 41.61 -5.28 20.77
N ASP A 275 42.63 -6.17 20.60
CA ASP A 275 42.64 -7.48 21.29
C ASP A 275 42.72 -7.35 22.81
N ASP A 276 43.29 -6.25 23.32
CA ASP A 276 43.39 -5.96 24.72
C ASP A 276 42.11 -5.34 25.35
N VAL A 277 41.06 -5.19 24.60
CA VAL A 277 39.77 -4.68 25.06
C VAL A 277 38.80 -5.80 25.37
N THR A 278 38.39 -5.91 26.61
CA THR A 278 37.27 -6.79 27.00
C THR A 278 35.97 -6.01 26.84
N VAL A 279 35.20 -6.40 25.81
CA VAL A 279 33.93 -5.74 25.45
C VAL A 279 32.84 -6.16 26.42
N LYS A 280 32.07 -5.19 26.93
CA LYS A 280 30.89 -5.37 27.79
C LYS A 280 29.70 -4.65 27.16
N GLU A 281 28.50 -5.10 27.46
CA GLU A 281 27.26 -4.51 26.94
C GLU A 281 27.03 -3.05 27.30
N ASP A 282 27.51 -2.63 28.48
CA ASP A 282 27.39 -1.26 28.97
C ASP A 282 28.37 -0.28 28.29
N MET A 283 29.27 -0.78 27.46
CA MET A 283 30.20 0.07 26.70
C MET A 283 29.54 0.71 25.46
N PHE A 284 28.32 0.32 25.11
CA PHE A 284 27.64 0.82 23.93
C PHE A 284 26.56 1.84 24.32
N ALA A 285 26.63 3.01 23.71
CA ALA A 285 25.58 4.01 23.72
C ALA A 285 25.40 4.52 22.30
N ILE A 286 24.17 4.49 21.80
CA ILE A 286 23.83 4.89 20.43
C ILE A 286 23.02 6.16 20.49
N TRP A 287 23.32 7.09 19.62
CA TRP A 287 22.65 8.38 19.52
C TRP A 287 22.18 8.61 18.09
N CYS A 288 20.96 9.08 17.95
CA CYS A 288 20.43 9.61 16.69
C CYS A 288 20.22 11.12 16.89
N ASN A 289 21.04 11.91 16.20
CA ASN A 289 21.13 13.36 16.43
C ASN A 289 21.46 13.67 17.92
N THR A 290 20.51 14.24 18.66
CA THR A 290 20.64 14.59 20.08
C THR A 290 20.05 13.54 21.03
N ASP A 291 19.31 12.58 20.49
CA ASP A 291 18.53 11.64 21.30
C ASP A 291 19.27 10.31 21.47
N GLN A 292 19.42 9.89 22.71
CA GLN A 292 19.98 8.58 23.01
C GLN A 292 18.94 7.50 22.72
N ILE A 293 19.34 6.53 21.89
CA ILE A 293 18.52 5.36 21.56
C ILE A 293 18.46 4.44 22.79
N SER A 294 17.27 3.98 23.15
CA SER A 294 17.08 3.06 24.26
C SER A 294 17.62 1.66 23.92
N LYS A 295 18.01 0.92 24.97
CA LYS A 295 18.68 -0.40 24.79
C LYS A 295 17.81 -1.47 24.15
N ASP A 296 16.51 -1.35 24.22
CA ASP A 296 15.53 -2.24 23.60
C ASP A 296 15.38 -2.02 22.08
N GLN A 297 15.90 -0.91 21.57
CA GLN A 297 15.85 -0.57 20.16
C GLN A 297 17.09 -1.01 19.36
N TYR A 298 18.10 -1.55 20.04
CA TYR A 298 19.29 -2.08 19.37
C TYR A 298 19.84 -3.33 20.03
N GLU A 299 20.52 -4.12 19.23
CA GLU A 299 21.20 -5.35 19.65
C GLU A 299 22.70 -5.24 19.37
N VAL A 300 23.53 -5.79 20.23
CA VAL A 300 24.98 -5.91 20.03
C VAL A 300 25.37 -7.38 20.02
N THR A 301 25.81 -7.88 18.86
CA THR A 301 26.16 -9.28 18.66
C THR A 301 27.64 -9.42 18.30
N LYS A 302 28.35 -10.33 18.96
CA LYS A 302 29.71 -10.71 18.54
C LYS A 302 29.64 -11.49 17.23
N VAL A 303 30.41 -11.06 16.21
CA VAL A 303 30.28 -11.62 14.85
C VAL A 303 31.32 -12.72 14.59
N ASN A 304 32.50 -12.61 15.18
CA ASN A 304 33.58 -13.59 15.01
C ASN A 304 34.58 -13.56 16.19
N GLU A 305 35.64 -14.39 16.09
CA GLU A 305 36.70 -14.50 17.11
C GLU A 305 37.63 -13.27 17.17
N GLU A 306 37.64 -12.41 16.14
CA GLU A 306 38.56 -11.27 16.01
C GLU A 306 38.09 -10.02 16.77
N ASN A 307 37.35 -10.18 17.85
CA ASN A 307 36.79 -9.07 18.66
C ASN A 307 35.92 -8.09 17.85
N CYS A 308 35.22 -8.61 16.82
CA CYS A 308 34.28 -7.88 15.99
C CYS A 308 32.87 -7.98 16.53
N TYR A 309 32.16 -6.84 16.56
CA TYR A 309 30.79 -6.73 17.02
C TYR A 309 29.92 -6.05 15.97
N LYS A 310 28.72 -6.56 15.81
CA LYS A 310 27.66 -5.97 15.01
C LYS A 310 26.65 -5.30 15.94
N ILE A 311 26.39 -4.05 15.70
CA ILE A 311 25.33 -3.26 16.35
C ILE A 311 24.19 -3.19 15.34
N THR A 312 23.01 -3.70 15.69
CA THR A 312 21.82 -3.66 14.86
C THR A 312 20.81 -2.72 15.50
N LEU A 313 20.52 -1.60 14.88
CA LEU A 313 19.46 -0.67 15.25
C LEU A 313 18.20 -1.03 14.48
N HIS A 314 17.14 -1.41 15.21
CA HIS A 314 15.92 -1.94 14.64
C HIS A 314 14.93 -0.85 14.22
N GLY A 315 14.22 -1.10 13.13
CA GLY A 315 13.09 -0.29 12.69
C GLY A 315 13.46 1.16 12.34
N VAL A 316 14.60 1.37 11.70
CA VAL A 316 15.01 2.70 11.23
C VAL A 316 14.04 3.17 10.16
N LYS A 317 13.39 4.32 10.42
CA LYS A 317 12.41 4.94 9.52
C LYS A 317 13.06 5.99 8.63
#